data_b17573e64eb53ad6dae25ee4fecd9c3c
#
_entry.id   b17573e64eb53ad6dae25ee4fecd9c3c
#
_cell.length_a   1.000
_cell.length_b   1.000
_cell.length_c   1.000
_cell.angle_alpha   90.00
_cell.angle_beta   90.00
_cell.angle_gamma   90.00
#
_symmetry.space_group_name_H-M   'P 1'
#
loop_
_entity.id
_entity.type
_entity.pdbx_description
1 polymer ?
#
loop_
_entity_poly.entity_id
_entity_poly.type
_entity_poly.pdbx_seq_one_letter_code
_entity_poly.pdbx_strand_id
1 'polypeptide(L)'
;EIIDNYPEFAFLRNIVLSATYRQSSIALAESREKDPENIYLGRGTTERLSAEMIRDNVLALSGLLVEKSGGPSVKPYEVAVSFKPSNPGKGSDLYRRSVYTWWKRTGPAPVMMTLNASKRDVCRVRREVTSSPLQAFVLLNGPQFMEAARVMAAKLLATHQGSPASLVEEAFQSFTSRFPGNREREVLLKLHAQQLAHYKANPAQAKGLLGIGASPEAKDLPPHEVAAAAILINTIMNLDEAVSKR
;
A
#
# COMPACT_ATOMS: atom_id res chain seq x y z
N GLU A 1 6.29 19.76 -24.43
CA GLU A 1 6.05 21.22 -24.15
C GLU A 1 6.29 21.58 -22.67
N ILE A 2 5.75 20.87 -21.67
CA ILE A 2 5.97 21.21 -20.25
C ILE A 2 7.42 20.90 -19.83
N ILE A 3 7.99 19.79 -20.30
CA ILE A 3 9.34 19.35 -19.94
C ILE A 3 10.42 20.28 -20.54
N ASP A 4 10.19 20.81 -21.72
CA ASP A 4 11.16 21.64 -22.43
C ASP A 4 11.27 23.06 -21.86
N ASN A 5 10.22 23.53 -21.18
CA ASN A 5 10.18 24.88 -20.58
C ASN A 5 10.73 24.96 -19.15
N TYR A 6 11.04 23.82 -18.52
CA TYR A 6 11.53 23.75 -17.14
C TYR A 6 12.78 22.87 -17.07
N PRO A 7 13.98 23.44 -17.02
CA PRO A 7 15.26 22.70 -17.02
C PRO A 7 15.38 21.72 -15.83
N GLU A 8 14.74 21.99 -14.70
CA GLU A 8 14.68 21.10 -13.56
C GLU A 8 13.95 19.79 -13.89
N PHE A 9 12.91 19.79 -14.71
CA PHE A 9 12.24 18.57 -15.16
C PHE A 9 13.09 17.77 -16.13
N ALA A 10 13.84 18.42 -17.01
CA ALA A 10 14.80 17.76 -17.90
C ALA A 10 15.91 17.08 -17.09
N PHE A 11 16.40 17.73 -16.05
CA PHE A 11 17.39 17.16 -15.13
C PHE A 11 16.85 15.94 -14.38
N LEU A 12 15.67 16.03 -13.77
CA LEU A 12 15.01 14.91 -13.08
C LEU A 12 14.73 13.75 -14.04
N ARG A 13 14.28 14.03 -15.25
CA ARG A 13 14.07 13.02 -16.29
C ARG A 13 15.36 12.28 -16.62
N ASN A 14 16.47 12.97 -16.76
CA ASN A 14 17.77 12.35 -17.03
C ASN A 14 18.21 11.44 -15.89
N ILE A 15 17.97 11.82 -14.62
CA ILE A 15 18.24 10.98 -13.46
C ILE A 15 17.42 9.69 -13.53
N VAL A 16 16.09 9.80 -13.65
CA VAL A 16 15.20 8.62 -13.58
C VAL A 16 15.32 7.70 -14.80
N LEU A 17 15.81 8.22 -15.94
CA LEU A 17 16.08 7.42 -17.14
C LEU A 17 17.48 6.84 -17.18
N SER A 18 18.38 7.25 -16.27
CA SER A 18 19.74 6.75 -16.24
C SER A 18 19.79 5.23 -15.96
N ALA A 19 20.79 4.56 -16.49
CA ALA A 19 21.02 3.13 -16.26
C ALA A 19 21.20 2.83 -14.76
N THR A 20 21.89 3.70 -14.04
CA THR A 20 22.10 3.58 -12.60
C THR A 20 20.78 3.63 -11.80
N TYR A 21 19.88 4.56 -12.11
CA TYR A 21 18.60 4.65 -11.43
C TYR A 21 17.68 3.47 -11.74
N ARG A 22 17.72 2.97 -12.98
CA ARG A 22 16.91 1.85 -13.48
C ARG A 22 17.52 0.47 -13.21
N GLN A 23 18.64 0.43 -12.53
CA GLN A 23 19.34 -0.80 -12.24
C GLN A 23 18.50 -1.74 -11.36
N SER A 24 18.45 -3.02 -11.71
CA SER A 24 17.75 -4.02 -10.89
C SER A 24 18.41 -4.18 -9.53
N SER A 25 17.61 -4.34 -8.50
CA SER A 25 18.06 -4.70 -7.15
C SER A 25 18.34 -6.21 -6.99
N ILE A 26 17.97 -7.02 -7.98
CA ILE A 26 18.22 -8.46 -7.99
C ILE A 26 19.72 -8.66 -8.24
N ALA A 27 20.41 -9.18 -7.22
CA ALA A 27 21.83 -9.50 -7.33
C ALA A 27 22.05 -10.95 -7.75
N LEU A 28 22.99 -11.18 -8.67
CA LEU A 28 23.56 -12.48 -8.88
C LEU A 28 24.30 -12.95 -7.62
N ALA A 29 24.34 -14.25 -7.36
CA ALA A 29 25.01 -14.82 -6.17
C ALA A 29 26.46 -14.34 -6.06
N GLU A 30 27.21 -14.38 -7.16
CA GLU A 30 28.59 -13.90 -7.26
C GLU A 30 28.75 -12.41 -6.91
N SER A 31 27.81 -11.57 -7.34
CA SER A 31 27.80 -10.13 -7.02
C SER A 31 27.54 -9.88 -5.52
N ARG A 32 26.69 -10.70 -4.89
CA ARG A 32 26.46 -10.63 -3.44
C ARG A 32 27.67 -11.08 -2.62
N GLU A 33 28.39 -12.08 -3.10
CA GLU A 33 29.57 -12.60 -2.43
C GLU A 33 30.74 -11.61 -2.50
N LYS A 34 30.96 -10.98 -3.66
CA LYS A 34 32.04 -10.00 -3.86
C LYS A 34 31.78 -8.62 -3.27
N ASP A 35 30.53 -8.19 -3.27
CA ASP A 35 30.13 -6.88 -2.77
C ASP A 35 28.79 -6.98 -1.99
N PRO A 36 28.80 -7.56 -0.77
CA PRO A 36 27.59 -7.74 0.04
C PRO A 36 26.91 -6.43 0.39
N GLU A 37 27.67 -5.36 0.63
CA GLU A 37 27.17 -4.05 1.03
C GLU A 37 26.85 -3.12 -0.16
N ASN A 38 27.04 -3.61 -1.41
CA ASN A 38 26.82 -2.82 -2.62
C ASN A 38 27.63 -1.51 -2.68
N ILE A 39 28.85 -1.53 -2.21
CA ILE A 39 29.75 -0.37 -2.19
C ILE A 39 30.06 0.12 -3.61
N TYR A 40 30.19 -0.82 -4.55
CA TYR A 40 30.47 -0.53 -5.96
C TYR A 40 29.23 -0.24 -6.79
N LEU A 41 28.04 -0.16 -6.14
CA LEU A 41 26.77 0.14 -6.81
C LEU A 41 26.45 -0.79 -7.99
N GLY A 42 26.86 -2.06 -7.89
CA GLY A 42 26.63 -3.09 -8.92
C GLY A 42 25.18 -3.54 -9.05
N ARG A 43 24.30 -3.08 -8.16
CA ARG A 43 22.86 -3.35 -8.16
C ARG A 43 22.09 -2.16 -7.58
N GLY A 44 20.82 -2.08 -7.90
CA GLY A 44 19.91 -1.11 -7.27
C GLY A 44 19.79 -1.37 -5.76
N THR A 45 19.57 -0.32 -4.97
CA THR A 45 19.34 -0.43 -3.54
C THR A 45 17.91 -0.93 -3.26
N THR A 46 17.77 -1.84 -2.30
CA THR A 46 16.47 -2.28 -1.80
C THR A 46 16.20 -1.56 -0.50
N GLU A 47 15.14 -0.79 -0.45
CA GLU A 47 14.74 -0.05 0.75
C GLU A 47 13.27 -0.28 1.05
N ARG A 48 12.93 -0.50 2.32
CA ARG A 48 11.53 -0.54 2.75
C ARG A 48 10.93 0.85 2.64
N LEU A 49 9.73 0.93 2.12
CA LEU A 49 8.97 2.17 2.02
C LEU A 49 8.70 2.75 3.41
N SER A 50 8.70 4.07 3.53
CA SER A 50 8.31 4.73 4.77
C SER A 50 6.82 4.50 5.06
N ALA A 51 6.41 4.67 6.32
CA ALA A 51 5.02 4.54 6.74
C ALA A 51 4.07 5.40 5.89
N GLU A 52 4.52 6.63 5.59
CA GLU A 52 3.79 7.58 4.76
C GLU A 52 3.67 7.08 3.32
N MET A 53 4.74 6.52 2.75
CA MET A 53 4.74 5.99 1.38
C MET A 53 3.87 4.74 1.28
N ILE A 54 3.94 3.81 2.25
CA ILE A 54 3.10 2.61 2.28
C ILE A 54 1.62 3.00 2.25
N ARG A 55 1.21 3.91 3.14
CA ARG A 55 -0.18 4.36 3.20
C ARG A 55 -0.61 5.10 1.92
N ASP A 56 0.20 6.04 1.45
CA ASP A 56 -0.14 6.85 0.28
C ASP A 56 -0.21 6.00 -0.99
N ASN A 57 0.67 5.01 -1.14
CA ASN A 57 0.64 4.04 -2.24
C ASN A 57 -0.66 3.24 -2.27
N VAL A 58 -1.07 2.70 -1.12
CA VAL A 58 -2.31 1.94 -0.99
C VAL A 58 -3.53 2.79 -1.32
N LEU A 59 -3.57 4.05 -0.86
CA LEU A 59 -4.66 4.98 -1.19
C LEU A 59 -4.67 5.37 -2.67
N ALA A 60 -3.50 5.56 -3.28
CA ALA A 60 -3.39 5.89 -4.70
C ALA A 60 -3.88 4.74 -5.58
N LEU A 61 -3.41 3.52 -5.35
CA LEU A 61 -3.78 2.34 -6.13
C LEU A 61 -5.27 2.01 -6.02
N SER A 62 -5.84 2.17 -4.84
CA SER A 62 -7.29 1.99 -4.66
C SER A 62 -8.14 3.11 -5.27
N GLY A 63 -7.56 4.28 -5.57
CA GLY A 63 -8.27 5.46 -6.04
C GLY A 63 -8.90 6.29 -4.92
N LEU A 64 -8.58 6.00 -3.66
CA LEU A 64 -9.05 6.75 -2.51
C LEU A 64 -8.23 8.02 -2.23
N LEU A 65 -7.01 8.13 -2.76
CA LEU A 65 -6.13 9.24 -2.48
C LEU A 65 -6.73 10.59 -2.90
N VAL A 66 -6.77 11.53 -1.97
CA VAL A 66 -7.21 12.90 -2.21
C VAL A 66 -5.99 13.81 -2.39
N GLU A 67 -5.78 14.28 -3.60
CA GLU A 67 -4.65 15.14 -4.01
C GLU A 67 -4.90 16.62 -3.72
N LYS A 68 -5.33 16.94 -2.50
CA LYS A 68 -5.51 18.33 -2.07
C LYS A 68 -4.22 18.84 -1.43
N SER A 69 -3.57 19.81 -2.04
CA SER A 69 -2.38 20.47 -1.49
C SER A 69 -2.75 21.57 -0.49
N GLY A 70 -1.92 21.74 0.55
CA GLY A 70 -2.08 22.78 1.57
C GLY A 70 -3.25 22.57 2.53
N GLY A 71 -3.54 23.56 3.35
CA GLY A 71 -4.60 23.52 4.36
C GLY A 71 -4.20 22.84 5.67
N PRO A 72 -5.15 22.74 6.63
CA PRO A 72 -4.88 22.19 7.95
C PRO A 72 -4.58 20.69 7.91
N SER A 73 -3.93 20.20 8.98
CA SER A 73 -3.70 18.77 9.18
C SER A 73 -5.02 18.01 9.38
N VAL A 74 -5.03 16.73 8.95
CA VAL A 74 -6.19 15.85 9.01
C VAL A 74 -5.95 14.67 9.95
N LYS A 75 -7.02 14.06 10.43
CA LYS A 75 -6.99 12.93 11.37
C LYS A 75 -7.52 11.67 10.68
N PRO A 76 -6.69 10.93 9.94
CA PRO A 76 -7.14 9.72 9.25
C PRO A 76 -7.32 8.52 10.19
N TYR A 77 -6.80 8.60 11.42
CA TYR A 77 -6.83 7.53 12.42
C TYR A 77 -7.45 8.00 13.73
N GLU A 78 -8.06 7.04 14.43
CA GLU A 78 -8.42 7.22 15.83
C GLU A 78 -7.15 7.19 16.71
N VAL A 79 -7.12 8.03 17.73
CA VAL A 79 -6.11 8.02 18.79
C VAL A 79 -6.81 7.79 20.11
N ALA A 80 -7.17 6.52 20.38
CA ALA A 80 -7.87 6.10 21.58
C ALA A 80 -6.95 6.07 22.81
N VAL A 81 -5.72 5.59 22.63
CA VAL A 81 -4.72 5.48 23.71
C VAL A 81 -3.98 6.81 23.88
N SER A 82 -4.62 7.75 24.57
CA SER A 82 -4.03 9.07 24.83
C SER A 82 -4.75 9.73 25.99
N PHE A 83 -4.06 10.65 26.68
CA PHE A 83 -4.67 11.48 27.73
C PHE A 83 -5.89 12.27 27.23
N LYS A 84 -5.90 12.68 25.98
CA LYS A 84 -7.09 13.22 25.28
C LYS A 84 -7.33 12.43 24.01
N PRO A 85 -8.19 11.43 24.01
CA PRO A 85 -8.57 10.67 22.82
C PRO A 85 -9.02 11.60 21.69
N SER A 86 -8.84 11.18 20.45
CA SER A 86 -9.25 11.94 19.28
C SER A 86 -9.88 11.01 18.26
N ASN A 87 -11.10 11.29 17.86
CA ASN A 87 -11.78 10.59 16.79
C ASN A 87 -11.20 10.95 15.42
N PRO A 88 -11.28 10.05 14.44
CA PRO A 88 -10.88 10.35 13.07
C PRO A 88 -11.75 11.47 12.47
N GLY A 89 -11.22 12.12 11.44
CA GLY A 89 -11.94 13.04 10.58
C GLY A 89 -13.04 12.33 9.79
N LYS A 90 -13.66 13.06 8.86
CA LYS A 90 -14.76 12.54 8.02
C LYS A 90 -14.50 12.86 6.55
N GLY A 91 -15.12 12.08 5.67
CA GLY A 91 -15.08 12.30 4.23
C GLY A 91 -13.67 12.31 3.66
N SER A 92 -13.36 13.26 2.79
CA SER A 92 -12.08 13.37 2.09
C SER A 92 -10.85 13.51 2.99
N ASP A 93 -11.02 13.98 4.23
CA ASP A 93 -9.94 14.15 5.19
C ASP A 93 -9.29 12.83 5.60
N LEU A 94 -10.03 11.72 5.50
CA LEU A 94 -9.52 10.38 5.80
C LEU A 94 -8.48 9.92 4.78
N TYR A 95 -8.51 10.46 3.55
CA TYR A 95 -7.77 9.95 2.40
C TYR A 95 -6.71 10.91 1.87
N ARG A 96 -6.46 12.02 2.56
CA ARG A 96 -5.37 12.93 2.21
C ARG A 96 -4.01 12.28 2.39
N ARG A 97 -3.01 12.79 1.65
CA ARG A 97 -1.62 12.32 1.75
C ARG A 97 -1.12 12.35 3.19
N SER A 98 -0.32 11.36 3.54
CA SER A 98 0.16 11.13 4.91
C SER A 98 1.00 12.28 5.48
N VAL A 99 1.58 13.14 4.63
CA VAL A 99 2.26 14.36 5.07
C VAL A 99 1.34 15.31 5.83
N TYR A 100 0.04 15.28 5.55
CA TYR A 100 -0.98 16.09 6.23
C TYR A 100 -1.56 15.44 7.48
N THR A 101 -1.13 14.22 7.84
CA THR A 101 -1.62 13.55 9.05
C THR A 101 -1.28 14.35 10.29
N TRP A 102 -2.30 14.68 11.07
CA TRP A 102 -2.14 15.34 12.35
C TRP A 102 -1.33 14.47 13.31
N TRP A 103 -0.30 15.07 13.90
CA TRP A 103 0.62 14.38 14.77
C TRP A 103 0.46 14.89 16.20
N LYS A 104 -0.16 14.10 17.05
CA LYS A 104 -0.28 14.42 18.45
C LYS A 104 0.99 14.00 19.19
N ARG A 105 1.68 14.94 19.82
CA ARG A 105 2.93 14.68 20.52
C ARG A 105 2.81 13.61 21.61
N THR A 106 1.69 13.61 22.37
CA THR A 106 1.44 12.67 23.48
C THR A 106 0.82 11.35 23.06
N GLY A 107 0.41 11.19 21.79
CA GLY A 107 -0.20 9.98 21.26
C GLY A 107 -0.28 10.06 19.73
N PRO A 108 0.81 9.78 19.03
CA PRO A 108 0.81 9.76 17.57
C PRO A 108 -0.05 8.62 17.05
N ALA A 109 -0.44 8.68 15.77
CA ALA A 109 -1.26 7.67 15.10
C ALA A 109 -0.66 6.26 15.24
N PRO A 110 -1.32 5.30 15.91
CA PRO A 110 -0.73 4.00 16.25
C PRO A 110 -0.25 3.21 15.04
N VAL A 111 -1.04 3.23 13.95
CA VAL A 111 -0.68 2.55 12.70
C VAL A 111 0.60 3.11 12.09
N MET A 112 0.74 4.44 12.06
CA MET A 112 1.94 5.09 11.54
C MET A 112 3.16 4.77 12.40
N MET A 113 3.00 4.71 13.72
CA MET A 113 4.06 4.34 14.65
C MET A 113 4.50 2.89 14.47
N THR A 114 3.57 1.98 14.29
CA THR A 114 3.86 0.57 14.00
C THR A 114 4.66 0.41 12.71
N LEU A 115 4.42 1.26 11.72
CA LEU A 115 5.16 1.29 10.45
C LEU A 115 6.44 2.16 10.50
N ASN A 116 6.93 2.49 11.69
CA ASN A 116 8.16 3.26 11.93
C ASN A 116 8.12 4.73 11.44
N ALA A 117 6.95 5.36 11.44
CA ALA A 117 6.89 6.80 11.20
C ALA A 117 7.69 7.58 12.27
N SER A 118 8.32 8.65 11.85
CA SER A 118 9.06 9.52 12.79
C SER A 118 8.12 10.14 13.82
N LYS A 119 8.50 10.10 15.09
CA LYS A 119 7.73 10.72 16.20
C LYS A 119 7.64 12.23 16.11
N ARG A 120 8.52 12.87 15.34
CA ARG A 120 8.59 14.34 15.15
C ARG A 120 8.83 15.14 16.45
N ASP A 121 9.32 14.48 17.48
CA ASP A 121 9.63 15.07 18.79
C ASP A 121 11.12 15.32 18.98
N VAL A 122 11.97 14.60 18.26
CA VAL A 122 13.42 14.72 18.28
C VAL A 122 14.00 14.68 16.86
N CYS A 123 15.15 15.30 16.67
CA CYS A 123 15.90 15.20 15.43
C CYS A 123 16.46 13.78 15.29
N ARG A 124 16.26 13.19 14.11
CA ARG A 124 16.82 11.87 13.76
C ARG A 124 17.59 11.97 12.46
N VAL A 125 18.80 11.46 12.46
CA VAL A 125 19.66 11.42 11.27
C VAL A 125 19.15 10.38 10.26
N ARG A 126 18.63 9.26 10.77
CA ARG A 126 18.09 8.15 9.96
C ARG A 126 16.80 7.63 10.58
N ARG A 127 15.83 7.28 9.73
CA ARG A 127 14.61 6.58 10.17
C ARG A 127 14.93 5.13 10.47
N GLU A 128 14.25 4.57 11.47
CA GLU A 128 14.29 3.13 11.72
C GLU A 128 13.60 2.39 10.59
N VAL A 129 14.21 1.30 10.16
CA VAL A 129 13.64 0.39 9.15
C VAL A 129 13.59 -0.99 9.77
N THR A 130 12.37 -1.47 10.02
CA THR A 130 12.14 -2.81 10.58
C THR A 130 11.12 -3.55 9.74
N SER A 131 11.17 -4.88 9.79
CA SER A 131 10.13 -5.76 9.28
C SER A 131 9.69 -6.64 10.44
N SER A 132 8.51 -6.38 11.00
CA SER A 132 8.02 -7.08 12.17
C SER A 132 6.66 -7.75 11.89
N PRO A 133 6.33 -8.86 12.60
CA PRO A 133 5.01 -9.47 12.49
C PRO A 133 3.86 -8.51 12.78
N LEU A 134 4.07 -7.54 13.69
CA LEU A 134 3.06 -6.54 14.02
C LEU A 134 2.76 -5.61 12.82
N GLN A 135 3.76 -5.28 12.01
CA GLN A 135 3.56 -4.49 10.78
C GLN A 135 2.73 -5.27 9.77
N ALA A 136 3.04 -6.56 9.55
CA ALA A 136 2.24 -7.43 8.70
C ALA A 136 0.80 -7.55 9.21
N PHE A 137 0.61 -7.70 10.52
CA PHE A 137 -0.71 -7.74 11.14
C PHE A 137 -1.50 -6.45 10.91
N VAL A 138 -0.87 -5.28 11.02
CA VAL A 138 -1.50 -3.97 10.77
C VAL A 138 -1.89 -3.82 9.30
N LEU A 139 -1.06 -4.26 8.37
CA LEU A 139 -1.39 -4.21 6.93
C LEU A 139 -2.57 -5.14 6.58
N LEU A 140 -2.64 -6.32 7.20
CA LEU A 140 -3.71 -7.29 6.96
C LEU A 140 -5.04 -6.89 7.61
N ASN A 141 -5.02 -6.27 8.79
CA ASN A 141 -6.22 -6.06 9.62
C ASN A 141 -6.57 -4.59 9.83
N GLY A 142 -5.67 -3.67 9.46
CA GLY A 142 -5.92 -2.23 9.63
C GLY A 142 -7.10 -1.76 8.78
N PRO A 143 -8.09 -1.04 9.39
CA PRO A 143 -9.31 -0.66 8.67
C PRO A 143 -9.05 0.10 7.37
N GLN A 144 -8.08 1.02 7.32
CA GLN A 144 -7.76 1.76 6.10
C GLN A 144 -7.17 0.87 5.00
N PHE A 145 -6.38 -0.13 5.34
CA PHE A 145 -5.80 -1.06 4.36
C PHE A 145 -6.87 -2.00 3.82
N MET A 146 -7.74 -2.50 4.68
CA MET A 146 -8.85 -3.34 4.26
C MET A 146 -9.88 -2.55 3.43
N GLU A 147 -10.17 -1.31 3.81
CA GLU A 147 -11.02 -0.41 3.03
C GLU A 147 -10.45 -0.18 1.63
N ALA A 148 -9.16 0.14 1.53
CA ALA A 148 -8.49 0.34 0.24
C ALA A 148 -8.52 -0.94 -0.61
N ALA A 149 -8.29 -2.10 0.00
CA ALA A 149 -8.36 -3.39 -0.68
C ALA A 149 -9.76 -3.67 -1.26
N ARG A 150 -10.84 -3.41 -0.50
CA ARG A 150 -12.21 -3.62 -1.00
C ARG A 150 -12.61 -2.63 -2.09
N VAL A 151 -12.15 -1.37 -1.99
CA VAL A 151 -12.43 -0.36 -3.04
C VAL A 151 -11.70 -0.72 -4.33
N MET A 152 -10.44 -1.12 -4.24
CA MET A 152 -9.68 -1.60 -5.39
C MET A 152 -10.29 -2.88 -5.98
N ALA A 153 -10.76 -3.81 -5.13
CA ALA A 153 -11.44 -5.02 -5.54
C ALA A 153 -12.69 -4.73 -6.38
N ALA A 154 -13.53 -3.82 -5.91
CA ALA A 154 -14.73 -3.42 -6.64
C ALA A 154 -14.39 -2.80 -8.00
N LYS A 155 -13.37 -1.94 -8.05
CA LYS A 155 -12.89 -1.33 -9.30
C LYS A 155 -12.38 -2.37 -10.29
N LEU A 156 -11.52 -3.29 -9.85
CA LEU A 156 -10.95 -4.32 -10.73
C LEU A 156 -12.00 -5.33 -11.21
N LEU A 157 -12.94 -5.73 -10.35
CA LEU A 157 -14.05 -6.60 -10.76
C LEU A 157 -14.93 -5.95 -11.83
N ALA A 158 -15.23 -4.67 -11.71
CA ALA A 158 -15.98 -3.92 -12.71
C ALA A 158 -15.22 -3.85 -14.05
N THR A 159 -13.88 -3.69 -14.00
CA THR A 159 -13.04 -3.59 -15.21
C THR A 159 -12.89 -4.94 -15.91
N HIS A 160 -12.65 -6.02 -15.15
CA HIS A 160 -12.32 -7.33 -15.71
C HIS A 160 -13.51 -8.29 -15.89
N GLN A 161 -14.73 -7.82 -15.64
CA GLN A 161 -15.96 -8.62 -15.82
C GLN A 161 -15.89 -10.02 -15.18
N GLY A 162 -15.25 -10.10 -14.01
CA GLY A 162 -15.15 -11.33 -13.23
C GLY A 162 -14.07 -12.33 -13.67
N SER A 163 -13.11 -11.96 -14.54
CA SER A 163 -11.95 -12.81 -14.84
C SER A 163 -10.96 -12.87 -13.66
N PRO A 164 -10.85 -13.98 -12.91
CA PRO A 164 -9.95 -14.07 -11.78
C PRO A 164 -8.46 -13.94 -12.17
N ALA A 165 -8.10 -14.41 -13.37
CA ALA A 165 -6.72 -14.34 -13.84
C ALA A 165 -6.29 -12.90 -14.11
N SER A 166 -7.11 -12.13 -14.81
CA SER A 166 -6.83 -10.72 -15.09
C SER A 166 -6.83 -9.87 -13.81
N LEU A 167 -7.73 -10.16 -12.88
CA LEU A 167 -7.77 -9.50 -11.57
C LEU A 167 -6.48 -9.74 -10.78
N VAL A 168 -5.99 -10.99 -10.72
CA VAL A 168 -4.73 -11.34 -10.05
C VAL A 168 -3.56 -10.62 -10.71
N GLU A 169 -3.48 -10.63 -12.04
CA GLU A 169 -2.38 -9.99 -12.79
C GLU A 169 -2.34 -8.49 -12.55
N GLU A 170 -3.45 -7.79 -12.71
CA GLU A 170 -3.49 -6.34 -12.54
C GLU A 170 -3.26 -5.94 -11.08
N ALA A 171 -3.86 -6.64 -10.12
CA ALA A 171 -3.62 -6.37 -8.71
C ALA A 171 -2.12 -6.58 -8.36
N PHE A 172 -1.53 -7.68 -8.79
CA PHE A 172 -0.12 -7.97 -8.53
C PHE A 172 0.81 -6.94 -9.18
N GLN A 173 0.59 -6.65 -10.46
CA GLN A 173 1.38 -5.67 -11.21
C GLN A 173 1.29 -4.26 -10.61
N SER A 174 0.12 -3.87 -10.13
CA SER A 174 -0.09 -2.56 -9.50
C SER A 174 0.79 -2.35 -8.27
N PHE A 175 0.99 -3.39 -7.45
CA PHE A 175 1.81 -3.31 -6.23
C PHE A 175 3.28 -3.61 -6.44
N THR A 176 3.63 -4.47 -7.41
CA THR A 176 5.01 -4.96 -7.58
C THR A 176 5.69 -4.46 -8.84
N SER A 177 4.96 -3.78 -9.74
CA SER A 177 5.43 -3.30 -11.05
C SER A 177 5.93 -4.40 -11.99
N ARG A 178 5.60 -5.68 -11.70
CA ARG A 178 5.89 -6.84 -12.54
C ARG A 178 4.70 -7.78 -12.64
N PHE A 179 4.69 -8.66 -13.59
CA PHE A 179 3.71 -9.74 -13.67
C PHE A 179 4.03 -10.84 -12.65
N PRO A 180 3.00 -11.54 -12.12
CA PRO A 180 3.22 -12.69 -11.26
C PRO A 180 3.84 -13.85 -12.05
N GLY A 181 4.82 -14.53 -11.46
CA GLY A 181 5.32 -15.79 -11.98
C GLY A 181 4.28 -16.92 -11.93
N ASN A 182 4.52 -18.01 -12.65
CA ASN A 182 3.53 -19.11 -12.74
C ASN A 182 3.11 -19.63 -11.36
N ARG A 183 4.05 -19.82 -10.45
CA ARG A 183 3.78 -20.30 -9.09
C ARG A 183 3.00 -19.27 -8.24
N GLU A 184 3.37 -18.00 -8.37
CA GLU A 184 2.66 -16.91 -7.66
C GLU A 184 1.22 -16.80 -8.15
N ARG A 185 1.03 -16.84 -9.48
CA ARG A 185 -0.30 -16.85 -10.10
C ARG A 185 -1.15 -18.02 -9.61
N GLU A 186 -0.61 -19.23 -9.59
CA GLU A 186 -1.31 -20.43 -9.12
C GLU A 186 -1.75 -20.28 -7.66
N VAL A 187 -0.85 -19.84 -6.78
CA VAL A 187 -1.15 -19.64 -5.35
C VAL A 187 -2.22 -18.57 -5.15
N LEU A 188 -2.13 -17.46 -5.86
CA LEU A 188 -3.09 -16.35 -5.74
C LEU A 188 -4.47 -16.72 -6.30
N LEU A 189 -4.54 -17.44 -7.42
CA LEU A 189 -5.79 -17.96 -7.96
C LEU A 189 -6.44 -18.96 -7.01
N LYS A 190 -5.66 -19.85 -6.42
CA LYS A 190 -6.14 -20.81 -5.41
C LYS A 190 -6.69 -20.08 -4.19
N LEU A 191 -5.97 -19.07 -3.69
CA LEU A 191 -6.43 -18.22 -2.58
C LEU A 191 -7.77 -17.57 -2.93
N HIS A 192 -7.86 -16.93 -4.10
CA HIS A 192 -9.10 -16.28 -4.54
C HIS A 192 -10.28 -17.27 -4.58
N ALA A 193 -10.08 -18.45 -5.17
CA ALA A 193 -11.12 -19.47 -5.25
C ALA A 193 -11.57 -19.96 -3.86
N GLN A 194 -10.63 -20.14 -2.93
CA GLN A 194 -10.93 -20.51 -1.54
C GLN A 194 -11.73 -19.44 -0.82
N GLN A 195 -11.33 -18.15 -0.97
CA GLN A 195 -12.04 -17.04 -0.36
C GLN A 195 -13.44 -16.85 -0.96
N LEU A 196 -13.57 -17.03 -2.26
CA LEU A 196 -14.86 -16.99 -2.94
C LEU A 196 -15.82 -18.06 -2.42
N ALA A 197 -15.35 -19.29 -2.26
CA ALA A 197 -16.14 -20.38 -1.66
C ALA A 197 -16.52 -20.07 -0.20
N HIS A 198 -15.57 -19.55 0.57
CA HIS A 198 -15.79 -19.17 1.97
C HIS A 198 -16.89 -18.09 2.11
N TYR A 199 -16.81 -17.00 1.34
CA TYR A 199 -17.78 -15.90 1.44
C TYR A 199 -19.13 -16.23 0.79
N LYS A 200 -19.19 -17.15 -0.18
CA LYS A 200 -20.45 -17.73 -0.66
C LYS A 200 -21.17 -18.51 0.45
N ALA A 201 -20.44 -19.29 1.23
CA ALA A 201 -20.98 -20.04 2.36
C ALA A 201 -21.31 -19.14 3.56
N ASN A 202 -20.67 -17.97 3.70
CA ASN A 202 -20.80 -17.07 4.85
C ASN A 202 -21.16 -15.64 4.44
N PRO A 203 -22.35 -15.34 3.91
CA PRO A 203 -22.71 -14.02 3.41
C PRO A 203 -22.66 -12.90 4.46
N ALA A 204 -22.92 -13.23 5.73
CA ALA A 204 -22.84 -12.27 6.83
C ALA A 204 -21.40 -11.75 7.05
N GLN A 205 -20.40 -12.63 6.90
CA GLN A 205 -18.99 -12.24 7.01
C GLN A 205 -18.57 -11.39 5.81
N ALA A 206 -19.03 -11.71 4.59
CA ALA A 206 -18.80 -10.88 3.43
C ALA A 206 -19.34 -9.45 3.65
N LYS A 207 -20.58 -9.32 4.12
CA LYS A 207 -21.18 -8.02 4.43
C LYS A 207 -20.42 -7.29 5.54
N GLY A 208 -19.98 -8.00 6.58
CA GLY A 208 -19.16 -7.42 7.65
C GLY A 208 -17.83 -6.84 7.14
N LEU A 209 -17.16 -7.55 6.22
CA LEU A 209 -15.93 -7.06 5.59
C LEU A 209 -16.19 -5.81 4.74
N LEU A 210 -17.25 -5.81 3.95
CA LEU A 210 -17.59 -4.68 3.09
C LEU A 210 -17.99 -3.42 3.86
N GLY A 211 -18.49 -3.57 5.09
CA GLY A 211 -18.79 -2.44 5.99
C GLY A 211 -17.56 -1.80 6.64
N ILE A 212 -16.33 -2.31 6.41
CA ILE A 212 -15.12 -1.72 6.97
C ILE A 212 -14.75 -0.43 6.24
N GLY A 213 -14.51 0.64 6.99
CA GLY A 213 -14.11 1.94 6.47
C GLY A 213 -15.29 2.89 6.26
N ALA A 214 -15.02 4.07 5.70
CA ALA A 214 -16.00 5.14 5.50
C ALA A 214 -16.44 5.30 4.03
N SER A 215 -15.73 4.66 3.09
CA SER A 215 -16.07 4.68 1.66
C SER A 215 -17.36 3.88 1.41
N PRO A 216 -18.23 4.30 0.50
CA PRO A 216 -19.45 3.54 0.16
C PRO A 216 -19.15 2.12 -0.32
N GLU A 217 -20.08 1.22 -0.07
CA GLU A 217 -20.06 -0.13 -0.64
C GLU A 217 -20.43 -0.10 -2.13
N ALA A 218 -19.82 -0.96 -2.93
CA ALA A 218 -20.21 -1.18 -4.32
C ALA A 218 -21.53 -1.95 -4.37
N LYS A 219 -22.60 -1.29 -4.83
CA LYS A 219 -23.96 -1.86 -4.82
C LYS A 219 -24.24 -2.81 -6.00
N ASP A 220 -23.49 -2.66 -7.08
CA ASP A 220 -23.73 -3.34 -8.34
C ASP A 220 -22.95 -4.66 -8.50
N LEU A 221 -22.20 -5.05 -7.47
CA LEU A 221 -21.36 -6.24 -7.48
C LEU A 221 -21.77 -7.22 -6.37
N PRO A 222 -21.65 -8.55 -6.63
CA PRO A 222 -21.95 -9.56 -5.61
C PRO A 222 -21.04 -9.42 -4.38
N PRO A 223 -21.55 -9.27 -3.16
CA PRO A 223 -20.75 -9.05 -1.96
C PRO A 223 -19.65 -10.09 -1.72
N HIS A 224 -19.93 -11.36 -2.03
CA HIS A 224 -18.97 -12.44 -1.85
C HIS A 224 -17.78 -12.36 -2.84
N GLU A 225 -18.00 -11.84 -4.04
CA GLU A 225 -16.93 -11.63 -5.02
C GLU A 225 -16.03 -10.47 -4.60
N VAL A 226 -16.62 -9.35 -4.20
CA VAL A 226 -15.87 -8.19 -3.70
C VAL A 226 -15.07 -8.55 -2.45
N ALA A 227 -15.66 -9.30 -1.52
CA ALA A 227 -14.97 -9.73 -0.31
C ALA A 227 -13.80 -10.68 -0.62
N ALA A 228 -13.97 -11.64 -1.51
CA ALA A 228 -12.90 -12.56 -1.92
C ALA A 228 -11.75 -11.82 -2.62
N ALA A 229 -12.08 -10.93 -3.55
CA ALA A 229 -11.09 -10.09 -4.23
C ALA A 229 -10.38 -9.12 -3.26
N ALA A 230 -11.09 -8.58 -2.27
CA ALA A 230 -10.49 -7.72 -1.25
C ALA A 230 -9.44 -8.45 -0.41
N ILE A 231 -9.70 -9.69 0.01
CA ILE A 231 -8.71 -10.51 0.73
C ILE A 231 -7.50 -10.83 -0.16
N LEU A 232 -7.71 -11.15 -1.43
CA LEU A 232 -6.63 -11.36 -2.39
C LEU A 232 -5.74 -10.11 -2.50
N ILE A 233 -6.33 -8.95 -2.74
CA ILE A 233 -5.61 -7.68 -2.88
C ILE A 233 -4.89 -7.31 -1.58
N ASN A 234 -5.54 -7.48 -0.43
CA ASN A 234 -4.92 -7.24 0.88
C ASN A 234 -3.72 -8.17 1.13
N THR A 235 -3.79 -9.42 0.65
CA THR A 235 -2.65 -10.36 0.71
C THR A 235 -1.50 -9.89 -0.18
N ILE A 236 -1.77 -9.44 -1.40
CA ILE A 236 -0.75 -8.90 -2.32
C ILE A 236 -0.12 -7.63 -1.72
N MET A 237 -0.93 -6.75 -1.14
CA MET A 237 -0.50 -5.53 -0.47
C MET A 237 0.50 -5.79 0.68
N ASN A 238 0.45 -6.97 1.28
CA ASN A 238 1.31 -7.39 2.39
C ASN A 238 2.58 -8.15 1.94
N LEU A 239 2.78 -8.33 0.64
CA LEU A 239 4.03 -8.88 0.13
C LEU A 239 5.19 -7.91 0.40
N ASP A 240 6.37 -8.46 0.67
CA ASP A 240 7.58 -7.66 0.90
C ASP A 240 7.89 -6.74 -0.29
N GLU A 241 7.63 -7.20 -1.51
CA GLU A 241 7.77 -6.37 -2.72
C GLU A 241 6.81 -5.17 -2.78
N ALA A 242 5.61 -5.30 -2.22
CA ALA A 242 4.62 -4.22 -2.21
C ALA A 242 4.97 -3.10 -1.22
N VAL A 243 5.80 -3.39 -0.22
CA VAL A 243 6.22 -2.46 0.84
C VAL A 243 7.70 -2.08 0.77
N SER A 244 8.39 -2.45 -0.30
CA SER A 244 9.80 -2.16 -0.54
C SER A 244 10.02 -1.57 -1.92
N LYS A 245 10.97 -0.64 -2.04
CA LYS A 245 11.50 -0.20 -3.32
C LYS A 245 12.56 -1.21 -3.76
N ARG A 246 12.43 -1.76 -4.96
CA ARG A 246 13.36 -2.71 -5.55
C ARG A 246 13.80 -2.25 -6.94
#